data_d3e4a664f02f70b96018d07f4f148ca1
#
_entry.id   d3e4a664f02f70b96018d07f4f148ca1
#
_cell.length_a   1.000
_cell.length_b   1.000
_cell.length_c   1.000
_cell.angle_alpha   90.00
_cell.angle_beta   90.00
_cell.angle_gamma   90.00
#
_symmetry.space_group_name_H-M   'P 1'
#
loop_
_entity.id
_entity.type
_entity.pdbx_description
1 polymer ?
#
loop_
_entity_poly.entity_id
_entity_poly.type
_entity_poly.pdbx_seq_one_letter_code
_entity_poly.pdbx_strand_id
1 'polypeptide(L)'
;MTSRVPSRPEYFLASDELAAWFATNPAADELWIGIWKQGHGRPGISYTAAVDEALCEGWIDSLVRRVDEASYMVRFTPRRPRSNWTDANLRRVDELRAAGRLRPGGERAVAARRALERPKG
;
A
#
# COMPACT_ATOMS: atom_id res chain seq x y z
N MET A 1 -4.74 13.66 16.49
CA MET A 1 -6.09 13.07 16.39
C MET A 1 -5.99 11.62 15.97
N THR A 2 -6.73 10.77 16.64
CA THR A 2 -6.78 9.37 16.27
C THR A 2 -7.64 9.18 15.04
N SER A 3 -7.12 8.43 14.07
CA SER A 3 -7.91 8.07 12.90
C SER A 3 -9.08 7.20 13.30
N ARG A 4 -10.25 7.50 12.79
CA ARG A 4 -11.41 6.65 12.96
C ARG A 4 -11.44 5.59 11.87
N VAL A 5 -11.81 4.37 12.26
CA VAL A 5 -12.11 3.34 11.28
C VAL A 5 -13.36 3.77 10.51
N PRO A 6 -13.30 3.94 9.19
CA PRO A 6 -14.46 4.37 8.43
C PRO A 6 -15.52 3.26 8.40
N SER A 7 -16.78 3.65 8.18
CA SER A 7 -17.85 2.67 7.99
C SER A 7 -17.73 1.96 6.64
N ARG A 8 -17.17 2.63 5.65
CA ARG A 8 -16.96 2.07 4.31
C ARG A 8 -15.59 2.47 3.77
N PRO A 9 -14.88 1.54 3.12
CA PRO A 9 -13.62 1.84 2.46
C PRO A 9 -13.84 2.38 1.06
N GLU A 10 -12.75 2.72 0.37
CA GLU A 10 -12.78 2.97 -1.06
C GLU A 10 -12.50 1.68 -1.79
N TYR A 11 -13.29 1.41 -2.83
CA TYR A 11 -13.11 0.23 -3.68
C TYR A 11 -12.51 0.67 -5.01
N PHE A 12 -11.46 -0.04 -5.43
CA PHE A 12 -10.78 0.23 -6.70
C PHE A 12 -10.97 -0.97 -7.61
N LEU A 13 -11.15 -0.73 -8.90
CA LEU A 13 -11.33 -1.82 -9.85
C LEU A 13 -10.00 -2.52 -10.17
N ALA A 14 -8.93 -1.76 -10.25
CA ALA A 14 -7.62 -2.29 -10.62
C ALA A 14 -6.50 -1.40 -10.11
N SER A 15 -5.26 -1.87 -10.31
CA SER A 15 -4.05 -1.17 -9.85
C SER A 15 -3.93 0.24 -10.41
N ASP A 16 -4.34 0.47 -11.65
CA ASP A 16 -4.24 1.79 -12.29
C ASP A 16 -5.14 2.82 -11.61
N GLU A 17 -6.31 2.42 -11.13
CA GLU A 17 -7.18 3.32 -10.36
C GLU A 17 -6.55 3.70 -9.04
N LEU A 18 -5.92 2.75 -8.37
CA LEU A 18 -5.23 3.02 -7.11
C LEU A 18 -4.01 3.92 -7.34
N ALA A 19 -3.26 3.67 -8.41
CA ALA A 19 -2.14 4.55 -8.78
C ALA A 19 -2.63 5.98 -9.03
N ALA A 20 -3.77 6.16 -9.70
CA ALA A 20 -4.35 7.47 -9.94
C ALA A 20 -4.75 8.15 -8.63
N TRP A 21 -5.27 7.38 -7.67
CA TRP A 21 -5.61 7.92 -6.36
C TRP A 21 -4.37 8.49 -5.66
N PHE A 22 -3.27 7.75 -5.66
CA PHE A 22 -2.02 8.25 -5.07
C PHE A 22 -1.55 9.52 -5.76
N ALA A 23 -1.66 9.58 -7.09
CA ALA A 23 -1.22 10.75 -7.86
C ALA A 23 -2.05 12.00 -7.53
N THR A 24 -3.34 11.82 -7.23
CA THR A 24 -4.24 12.95 -6.95
C THR A 24 -4.37 13.26 -5.46
N ASN A 25 -3.71 12.49 -4.59
CA ASN A 25 -3.76 12.69 -3.15
C ASN A 25 -2.36 12.66 -2.52
N PRO A 26 -1.43 13.52 -3.01
CA PRO A 26 -0.03 13.44 -2.56
C PRO A 26 0.18 13.78 -1.09
N ALA A 27 -0.75 14.48 -0.47
CA ALA A 27 -0.66 14.86 0.94
C ALA A 27 -1.42 13.91 1.87
N ALA A 28 -2.04 12.86 1.33
CA ALA A 28 -2.79 11.92 2.15
C ALA A 28 -1.83 11.10 3.02
N ASP A 29 -2.28 10.77 4.24
CA ASP A 29 -1.53 9.97 5.18
C ASP A 29 -2.25 8.68 5.58
N GLU A 30 -3.37 8.39 4.95
CA GLU A 30 -4.16 7.21 5.24
C GLU A 30 -5.11 6.91 4.08
N LEU A 31 -5.31 5.62 3.83
CA LEU A 31 -6.30 5.15 2.86
C LEU A 31 -6.81 3.78 3.33
N TRP A 32 -8.12 3.62 3.39
CA TRP A 32 -8.75 2.33 3.65
C TRP A 32 -9.25 1.76 2.32
N ILE A 33 -8.70 0.62 1.91
CA ILE A 33 -9.02 -0.03 0.63
C ILE A 33 -9.93 -1.22 0.90
N GLY A 34 -11.05 -1.27 0.19
CA GLY A 34 -11.98 -2.39 0.26
C GLY A 34 -11.54 -3.53 -0.64
N ILE A 35 -11.60 -4.75 -0.13
CA ILE A 35 -11.23 -5.97 -0.86
C ILE A 35 -12.43 -6.89 -0.86
N TRP A 36 -12.92 -7.26 -2.05
CA TRP A 36 -14.00 -8.22 -2.17
C TRP A 36 -13.48 -9.63 -1.92
N LYS A 37 -14.20 -10.38 -1.09
CA LYS A 37 -13.86 -11.77 -0.83
C LYS A 37 -14.12 -12.61 -2.07
N GLN A 38 -13.33 -13.66 -2.22
CA GLN A 38 -13.51 -14.59 -3.33
C GLN A 38 -14.89 -15.25 -3.24
N GLY A 39 -15.47 -15.53 -4.39
CA GLY A 39 -16.78 -16.17 -4.47
C GLY A 39 -17.96 -15.23 -4.56
N HIS A 40 -17.75 -13.93 -4.37
CA HIS A 40 -18.84 -12.94 -4.47
C HIS A 40 -18.98 -12.33 -5.86
N GLY A 41 -18.08 -12.69 -6.78
CA GLY A 41 -18.19 -12.30 -8.20
C GLY A 41 -18.08 -10.80 -8.46
N ARG A 42 -17.64 -10.02 -7.50
CA ARG A 42 -17.50 -8.57 -7.69
C ARG A 42 -16.12 -8.23 -8.21
N PRO A 43 -16.04 -7.38 -9.24
CA PRO A 43 -14.74 -6.96 -9.76
C PRO A 43 -14.08 -5.99 -8.79
N GLY A 44 -12.77 -6.12 -8.62
CA GLY A 44 -12.04 -5.23 -7.75
C GLY A 44 -10.59 -5.64 -7.62
N ILE A 45 -9.78 -4.69 -7.14
CA ILE A 45 -8.35 -4.93 -6.91
C ILE A 45 -8.18 -6.03 -5.87
N SER A 46 -7.22 -6.93 -6.10
CA SER A 46 -6.88 -7.96 -5.11
C SER A 46 -6.02 -7.35 -4.00
N TYR A 47 -5.98 -8.03 -2.85
CA TYR A 47 -5.12 -7.62 -1.75
C TYR A 47 -3.64 -7.54 -2.20
N THR A 48 -3.18 -8.56 -2.92
CA THR A 48 -1.80 -8.59 -3.42
C THR A 48 -1.50 -7.42 -4.34
N ALA A 49 -2.41 -7.11 -5.27
CA ALA A 49 -2.22 -5.99 -6.18
C ALA A 49 -2.23 -4.66 -5.45
N ALA A 50 -3.07 -4.52 -4.41
CA ALA A 50 -3.11 -3.31 -3.60
C ALA A 50 -1.79 -3.13 -2.83
N VAL A 51 -1.24 -4.20 -2.27
CA VAL A 51 0.05 -4.16 -1.57
C VAL A 51 1.17 -3.76 -2.53
N ASP A 52 1.18 -4.32 -3.75
CA ASP A 52 2.19 -3.95 -4.75
C ASP A 52 2.11 -2.47 -5.12
N GLU A 53 0.90 -1.94 -5.36
CA GLU A 53 0.74 -0.52 -5.68
C GLU A 53 1.16 0.37 -4.51
N ALA A 54 0.80 -0.02 -3.29
CA ALA A 54 1.23 0.71 -2.10
C ALA A 54 2.75 0.72 -1.99
N LEU A 55 3.39 -0.41 -2.28
CA LEU A 55 4.84 -0.52 -2.23
C LEU A 55 5.50 0.41 -3.27
N CYS A 56 4.91 0.50 -4.48
CA CYS A 56 5.38 1.41 -5.52
C CYS A 56 5.35 2.87 -5.06
N GLU A 57 4.41 3.22 -4.19
CA GLU A 57 4.24 4.57 -3.66
C GLU A 57 4.97 4.81 -2.34
N GLY A 58 5.52 3.76 -1.74
CA GLY A 58 6.19 3.85 -0.44
C GLY A 58 5.23 3.76 0.73
N TRP A 59 4.11 3.08 0.55
CA TRP A 59 3.11 2.87 1.59
C TRP A 59 3.12 1.44 2.10
N ILE A 60 2.47 1.20 3.24
CA ILE A 60 2.39 -0.12 3.88
C ILE A 60 0.97 -0.36 4.38
N ASP A 61 0.52 -1.63 4.33
CA ASP A 61 -0.70 -2.06 4.98
C ASP A 61 -0.47 -2.23 6.49
N SER A 62 -1.50 -1.95 7.29
CA SER A 62 -1.38 -2.02 8.75
C SER A 62 -2.53 -2.79 9.41
N LEU A 63 -3.76 -2.36 9.23
CA LEU A 63 -4.92 -2.93 9.93
C LEU A 63 -5.91 -3.52 8.93
N VAL A 64 -6.55 -4.61 9.35
CA VAL A 64 -7.62 -5.23 8.58
C VAL A 64 -8.89 -5.19 9.42
N ARG A 65 -10.02 -4.82 8.81
CA ARG A 65 -11.33 -4.78 9.47
C ARG A 65 -12.37 -5.37 8.54
N ARG A 66 -13.30 -6.09 9.13
CA ARG A 66 -14.44 -6.61 8.38
C ARG A 66 -15.36 -5.46 7.99
N VAL A 67 -15.87 -5.47 6.75
CA VAL A 67 -16.94 -4.57 6.33
C VAL A 67 -18.27 -5.29 6.48
N ASP A 68 -18.42 -6.43 5.79
CA ASP A 68 -19.60 -7.27 5.85
C ASP A 68 -19.21 -8.69 5.42
N GLU A 69 -20.22 -9.52 5.07
CA GLU A 69 -19.96 -10.89 4.64
C GLU A 69 -19.24 -10.96 3.28
N ALA A 70 -19.30 -9.90 2.48
CA ALA A 70 -18.78 -9.88 1.12
C ALA A 70 -17.40 -9.22 0.99
N SER A 71 -17.01 -8.37 1.94
CA SER A 71 -15.75 -7.64 1.82
C SER A 71 -15.14 -7.32 3.18
N TYR A 72 -13.85 -7.00 3.13
CA TYR A 72 -13.11 -6.45 4.27
C TYR A 72 -12.34 -5.23 3.78
N MET A 73 -11.78 -4.47 4.70
CA MET A 73 -11.00 -3.29 4.34
C MET A 73 -9.64 -3.34 5.03
N VAL A 74 -8.65 -2.76 4.36
CA VAL A 74 -7.27 -2.73 4.81
C VAL A 74 -6.81 -1.28 4.88
N ARG A 75 -6.21 -0.91 6.00
CA ARG A 75 -5.65 0.43 6.18
C ARG A 75 -4.24 0.47 5.61
N PHE A 76 -3.99 1.47 4.77
CA PHE A 76 -2.67 1.73 4.21
C PHE A 76 -2.19 3.11 4.66
N THR A 77 -0.90 3.22 4.94
CA THR A 77 -0.27 4.48 5.36
C THR A 77 1.13 4.59 4.74
N PRO A 78 1.66 5.81 4.61
CA PRO A 78 3.05 5.97 4.18
C PRO A 78 4.01 5.24 5.12
N ARG A 79 5.02 4.59 4.55
CA ARG A 79 6.06 3.93 5.33
C ARG A 79 6.95 4.95 6.00
N ARG A 80 7.37 4.63 7.23
CA ARG A 80 8.42 5.36 7.92
C ARG A 80 9.71 4.55 7.81
N PRO A 81 10.89 5.17 8.00
CA PRO A 81 12.15 4.43 7.92
C PRO A 81 12.19 3.20 8.84
N ARG A 82 11.52 3.28 9.99
CA ARG A 82 11.46 2.18 10.96
C ARG A 82 10.23 1.28 10.80
N SER A 83 9.44 1.48 9.75
CA SER A 83 8.34 0.57 9.42
C SER A 83 8.88 -0.83 9.14
N ASN A 84 8.00 -1.81 9.25
CA ASN A 84 8.38 -3.18 9.00
C ASN A 84 8.73 -3.38 7.52
N TRP A 85 10.01 -3.64 7.25
CA TRP A 85 10.52 -3.97 5.93
C TRP A 85 11.08 -5.39 5.98
N THR A 86 10.44 -6.31 5.28
CA THR A 86 10.96 -7.67 5.17
C THR A 86 11.88 -7.78 3.97
N ASP A 87 12.71 -8.83 3.96
CA ASP A 87 13.54 -9.12 2.79
C ASP A 87 12.69 -9.33 1.55
N ALA A 88 11.50 -9.93 1.71
CA ALA A 88 10.56 -10.12 0.62
C ALA A 88 10.07 -8.78 0.06
N ASN A 89 9.79 -7.80 0.92
CA ASN A 89 9.41 -6.46 0.48
C ASN A 89 10.52 -5.81 -0.33
N LEU A 90 11.75 -5.91 0.15
CA LEU A 90 12.90 -5.30 -0.54
C LEU A 90 13.15 -5.95 -1.91
N ARG A 91 13.02 -7.28 -1.99
CA ARG A 91 13.11 -7.98 -3.28
C ARG A 91 11.99 -7.56 -4.22
N ARG A 92 10.77 -7.42 -3.70
CA ARG A 92 9.63 -7.00 -4.52
C ARG A 92 9.81 -5.60 -5.07
N VAL A 93 10.39 -4.68 -4.26
CA VAL A 93 10.74 -3.34 -4.71
C VAL A 93 11.68 -3.39 -5.92
N ASP A 94 12.70 -4.26 -5.86
CA ASP A 94 13.64 -4.38 -6.98
C ASP A 94 12.93 -4.89 -8.24
N GLU A 95 12.00 -5.84 -8.10
CA GLU A 95 11.19 -6.32 -9.21
C GLU A 95 10.31 -5.22 -9.80
N LEU A 96 9.66 -4.46 -8.93
CA LEU A 96 8.78 -3.36 -9.38
C LEU A 96 9.57 -2.25 -10.04
N ARG A 97 10.77 -1.95 -9.54
CA ARG A 97 11.67 -0.98 -10.16
C ARG A 97 12.09 -1.45 -11.55
N ALA A 98 12.46 -2.72 -11.68
CA ALA A 98 12.84 -3.29 -12.98
C ALA A 98 11.68 -3.25 -13.98
N ALA A 99 10.44 -3.35 -13.49
CA ALA A 99 9.24 -3.27 -14.33
C ALA A 99 8.84 -1.82 -14.65
N GLY A 100 9.58 -0.84 -14.15
CA GLY A 100 9.27 0.58 -14.39
C GLY A 100 8.08 1.08 -13.58
N ARG A 101 7.70 0.39 -12.52
CA ARG A 101 6.51 0.71 -11.73
C ARG A 101 6.80 1.50 -10.46
N LEU A 102 8.04 1.47 -9.97
CA LEU A 102 8.39 2.15 -8.73
C LEU A 102 8.38 3.67 -8.95
N ARG A 103 7.64 4.39 -8.12
CA ARG A 103 7.47 5.84 -8.21
C ARG A 103 8.39 6.57 -7.22
N PRO A 104 8.54 7.90 -7.33
CA PRO A 104 9.44 8.65 -6.43
C PRO A 104 9.17 8.41 -4.95
N GLY A 105 7.91 8.27 -4.54
CA GLY A 105 7.57 7.97 -3.13
C GLY A 105 8.14 6.64 -2.67
N GLY A 106 8.07 5.63 -3.53
CA GLY A 106 8.66 4.32 -3.25
C GLY A 106 10.16 4.37 -3.17
N GLU A 107 10.80 5.10 -4.10
CA GLU A 107 12.26 5.27 -4.09
C GLU A 107 12.73 5.97 -2.81
N ARG A 108 12.01 7.02 -2.39
CA ARG A 108 12.37 7.73 -1.16
C ARG A 108 12.23 6.83 0.07
N ALA A 109 11.17 6.02 0.12
CA ALA A 109 10.94 5.12 1.25
C ALA A 109 12.04 4.07 1.37
N VAL A 110 12.45 3.48 0.26
CA VAL A 110 13.54 2.50 0.23
C VAL A 110 14.86 3.13 0.61
N ALA A 111 15.17 4.31 0.07
CA ALA A 111 16.39 5.03 0.39
C ALA A 111 16.47 5.36 1.88
N ALA A 112 15.38 5.79 2.47
CA ALA A 112 15.31 6.10 3.90
C ALA A 112 15.56 4.85 4.74
N ARG A 113 14.98 3.71 4.35
CA ARG A 113 15.20 2.45 5.05
C ARG A 113 16.66 2.01 4.94
N ARG A 114 17.23 2.06 3.74
CA ARG A 114 18.62 1.61 3.53
C ARG A 114 19.62 2.50 4.24
N ALA A 115 19.28 3.78 4.43
CA ALA A 115 20.13 4.69 5.21
C ALA A 115 20.27 4.24 6.67
N LEU A 116 19.24 3.60 7.23
CA LEU A 116 19.29 3.07 8.60
C LEU A 116 20.18 1.83 8.71
N GLU A 117 20.42 1.14 7.62
CA GLU A 117 21.19 -0.10 7.59
C GLU A 117 22.69 0.14 7.36
N ARG A 118 23.08 1.38 7.04
CA ARG A 118 24.48 1.69 6.79
C ARG A 118 25.29 1.59 8.08
N PRO A 119 26.47 0.96 8.04
CA PRO A 119 27.36 0.95 9.19
C PRO A 119 27.76 2.39 9.52
N LYS A 120 27.82 2.69 10.80
CA LYS A 120 28.36 3.97 11.26
C LYS A 120 29.87 3.89 11.24
N GLY A 121 30.49 4.89 10.69
CA GLY A 121 31.95 4.99 10.75
C GLY A 121 32.59 5.39 9.50
#